data_01f2a1e29376da7f08b794abe9e02e7e
#
_entry.id   01f2a1e29376da7f08b794abe9e02e7e
#
_cell.length_a   1.000
_cell.length_b   1.000
_cell.length_c   1.000
_cell.angle_alpha   90.00
_cell.angle_beta   90.00
_cell.angle_gamma   90.00
#
_symmetry.space_group_name_H-M   'P 1'
#
loop_
_entity.id
_entity.type
_entity.pdbx_description
1 polymer ?
#
loop_
_entity_poly.entity_id
_entity_poly.type
_entity_poly.pdbx_seq_one_letter_code
_entity_poly.pdbx_strand_id
1 'polypeptide(L)'
;PYAVKAAISILEKGGTATDAAIAAHLVLGLVEPQSSGLGGGGFMLNYDFKTNNLTFIDGRETAPASAKIDMFMKDDGNVMSFMEAVPSGKAVGTPGIVALYETAHKAYGLLPWPMLFEDAINLSKNGFIVSPRLANYVELAEKRGRLSKNPLTKKYFYPNDVKIKSGDLLKNPEYANTLKAIAKEGAIAFYNSNIAKEIVSAVNADPHPGEMTLVDLKNYNAVLRPVICGPFRNMKICTTSPPSSGGAQIMIAGLYDQLINNESNESEKISAFVDAQRLAYADRDHFFGDPDEVNIPLEALLDPKYNLSW
;
A
#
# COMPACT_ATOMS: atom_id res chain seq x y z
N PRO A 1 -10.74 -13.95 5.91
CA PRO A 1 -12.15 -14.35 5.60
C PRO A 1 -13.07 -13.13 5.43
N TYR A 2 -13.01 -12.10 6.29
CA TYR A 2 -13.93 -10.94 6.24
C TYR A 2 -13.81 -10.17 4.93
N ALA A 3 -12.61 -9.81 4.50
CA ALA A 3 -12.38 -9.07 3.25
C ALA A 3 -12.83 -9.87 2.02
N VAL A 4 -12.59 -11.18 2.01
CA VAL A 4 -13.06 -12.06 0.93
C VAL A 4 -14.59 -12.11 0.87
N LYS A 5 -15.27 -12.16 2.03
CA LYS A 5 -16.73 -12.09 2.08
C LYS A 5 -17.27 -10.77 1.51
N ALA A 6 -16.65 -9.65 1.87
CA ALA A 6 -17.02 -8.33 1.33
C ALA A 6 -16.84 -8.28 -0.20
N ALA A 7 -15.71 -8.79 -0.72
CA ALA A 7 -15.49 -8.86 -2.16
C ALA A 7 -16.55 -9.72 -2.88
N ILE A 8 -16.84 -10.92 -2.36
CA ILE A 8 -17.85 -11.82 -2.93
C ILE A 8 -19.23 -11.16 -2.89
N SER A 9 -19.62 -10.55 -1.76
CA SER A 9 -20.90 -9.83 -1.63
C SER A 9 -21.07 -8.74 -2.69
N ILE A 10 -20.00 -8.00 -3.00
CA ILE A 10 -20.02 -6.98 -4.05
C ILE A 10 -20.18 -7.62 -5.45
N LEU A 11 -19.46 -8.70 -5.74
CA LEU A 11 -19.59 -9.42 -7.02
C LEU A 11 -20.98 -10.03 -7.20
N GLU A 12 -21.56 -10.60 -6.15
CA GLU A 12 -22.94 -11.16 -6.16
C GLU A 12 -24.01 -10.09 -6.40
N LYS A 13 -23.75 -8.83 -5.98
CA LYS A 13 -24.60 -7.68 -6.28
C LYS A 13 -24.40 -7.13 -7.71
N GLY A 14 -23.56 -7.75 -8.51
CA GLY A 14 -23.25 -7.33 -9.89
C GLY A 14 -22.16 -6.28 -10.01
N GLY A 15 -21.37 -6.07 -8.96
CA GLY A 15 -20.22 -5.16 -8.99
C GLY A 15 -19.06 -5.69 -9.85
N THR A 16 -18.16 -4.79 -10.22
CA THR A 16 -16.94 -5.12 -10.95
C THR A 16 -15.86 -5.68 -10.03
N ALA A 17 -14.78 -6.20 -10.61
CA ALA A 17 -13.57 -6.57 -9.86
C ALA A 17 -12.98 -5.37 -9.10
N THR A 18 -13.07 -4.15 -9.67
CA THR A 18 -12.63 -2.91 -9.02
C THR A 18 -13.50 -2.60 -7.79
N ASP A 19 -14.83 -2.68 -7.90
CA ASP A 19 -15.73 -2.49 -6.76
C ASP A 19 -15.41 -3.48 -5.63
N ALA A 20 -15.23 -4.75 -5.99
CA ALA A 20 -14.91 -5.82 -5.04
C ALA A 20 -13.54 -5.61 -4.37
N ALA A 21 -12.53 -5.17 -5.11
CA ALA A 21 -11.20 -4.88 -4.58
C ALA A 21 -11.23 -3.74 -3.57
N ILE A 22 -11.96 -2.65 -3.86
CA ILE A 22 -12.14 -1.52 -2.95
C ILE A 22 -12.83 -1.99 -1.66
N ALA A 23 -13.95 -2.69 -1.75
CA ALA A 23 -14.68 -3.18 -0.57
C ALA A 23 -13.83 -4.12 0.28
N ALA A 24 -13.08 -5.03 -0.35
CA ALA A 24 -12.15 -5.91 0.35
C ALA A 24 -11.06 -5.13 1.09
N HIS A 25 -10.48 -4.13 0.46
CA HIS A 25 -9.38 -3.35 1.05
C HIS A 25 -9.87 -2.45 2.20
N LEU A 26 -11.07 -1.90 2.12
CA LEU A 26 -11.71 -1.18 3.24
C LEU A 26 -11.88 -2.08 4.48
N VAL A 27 -12.24 -3.35 4.27
CA VAL A 27 -12.32 -4.34 5.36
C VAL A 27 -10.93 -4.73 5.86
N LEU A 28 -9.93 -4.88 4.97
CA LEU A 28 -8.54 -5.18 5.36
C LEU A 28 -7.96 -4.08 6.26
N GLY A 29 -8.24 -2.80 5.98
CA GLY A 29 -7.82 -1.69 6.84
C GLY A 29 -8.36 -1.77 8.28
N LEU A 30 -9.47 -2.47 8.50
CA LEU A 30 -10.03 -2.74 9.81
C LEU A 30 -9.41 -3.99 10.46
N VAL A 31 -9.36 -5.13 9.74
CA VAL A 31 -9.06 -6.45 10.32
C VAL A 31 -7.59 -6.83 10.23
N GLU A 32 -6.81 -6.15 9.38
CA GLU A 32 -5.36 -6.32 9.18
C GLU A 32 -4.63 -4.94 9.19
N PRO A 33 -4.86 -4.09 10.22
CA PRO A 33 -4.37 -2.70 10.22
C PRO A 33 -2.85 -2.57 10.19
N GLN A 34 -2.12 -3.63 10.49
CA GLN A 34 -0.66 -3.68 10.38
C GLN A 34 -0.16 -3.73 8.93
N SER A 35 -1.04 -4.03 7.98
CA SER A 35 -0.68 -4.24 6.56
C SER A 35 -1.48 -3.39 5.58
N SER A 36 -2.59 -2.80 6.01
CA SER A 36 -3.51 -2.03 5.17
C SER A 36 -4.18 -0.91 5.94
N GLY A 37 -4.54 0.18 5.27
CA GLY A 37 -5.27 1.27 5.90
C GLY A 37 -5.47 2.49 5.01
N LEU A 38 -6.38 3.38 5.42
CA LEU A 38 -6.70 4.62 4.70
C LEU A 38 -5.53 5.62 4.70
N GLY A 39 -4.64 5.52 5.69
CA GLY A 39 -3.45 6.39 5.82
C GLY A 39 -2.26 5.94 4.98
N GLY A 40 -2.42 4.92 4.15
CA GLY A 40 -1.38 4.39 3.28
C GLY A 40 -1.61 4.73 1.81
N GLY A 41 -0.92 3.99 0.94
CA GLY A 41 -1.07 4.05 -0.50
C GLY A 41 -1.08 2.66 -1.12
N GLY A 42 -1.12 2.62 -2.44
CA GLY A 42 -1.11 1.37 -3.18
C GLY A 42 -1.08 1.58 -4.68
N PHE A 43 -1.01 0.46 -5.36
CA PHE A 43 -1.06 0.39 -6.81
C PHE A 43 -2.23 -0.47 -7.26
N MET A 44 -2.88 -0.11 -8.35
CA MET A 44 -3.93 -0.90 -8.97
C MET A 44 -3.64 -1.11 -10.45
N LEU A 45 -3.56 -2.39 -10.84
CA LEU A 45 -3.62 -2.80 -12.24
C LEU A 45 -5.04 -3.27 -12.52
N ASN A 46 -5.66 -2.71 -13.55
CA ASN A 46 -6.97 -3.13 -14.03
C ASN A 46 -6.86 -3.64 -15.47
N TYR A 47 -7.33 -4.87 -15.70
CA TYR A 47 -7.38 -5.48 -17.02
C TYR A 47 -8.82 -5.58 -17.50
N ASP A 48 -9.11 -4.92 -18.62
CA ASP A 48 -10.38 -5.05 -19.32
C ASP A 48 -10.26 -6.08 -20.44
N PHE A 49 -10.86 -7.24 -20.22
CA PHE A 49 -10.84 -8.34 -21.17
C PHE A 49 -11.52 -8.00 -22.52
N LYS A 50 -12.54 -7.13 -22.52
CA LYS A 50 -13.27 -6.77 -23.75
C LYS A 50 -12.44 -5.94 -24.70
N THR A 51 -11.67 -5.02 -24.15
CA THR A 51 -10.83 -4.10 -24.91
C THR A 51 -9.37 -4.55 -24.99
N ASN A 52 -9.02 -5.62 -24.26
CA ASN A 52 -7.64 -6.09 -24.07
C ASN A 52 -6.73 -4.97 -23.53
N ASN A 53 -7.28 -4.07 -22.74
CA ASN A 53 -6.56 -2.93 -22.20
C ASN A 53 -6.15 -3.18 -20.74
N LEU A 54 -4.91 -2.83 -20.42
CA LEU A 54 -4.36 -2.87 -19.08
C LEU A 54 -3.98 -1.46 -18.64
N THR A 55 -4.50 -1.04 -17.50
CA THR A 55 -4.25 0.29 -16.93
C THR A 55 -3.61 0.19 -15.57
N PHE A 56 -2.78 1.17 -15.25
CA PHE A 56 -2.12 1.28 -13.96
C PHE A 56 -2.49 2.61 -13.29
N ILE A 57 -3.01 2.52 -12.07
CA ILE A 57 -3.28 3.67 -11.20
C ILE A 57 -2.29 3.62 -10.04
N ASP A 58 -1.49 4.67 -9.95
CA ASP A 58 -0.55 4.90 -8.85
C ASP A 58 -1.22 5.78 -7.80
N GLY A 59 -1.49 5.21 -6.64
CA GLY A 59 -1.98 5.87 -5.43
C GLY A 59 -0.99 5.70 -4.29
N ARG A 60 0.32 5.61 -4.60
CA ARG A 60 1.36 5.54 -3.59
C ARG A 60 1.46 6.85 -2.82
N GLU A 61 1.93 6.78 -1.58
CA GLU A 61 2.22 7.96 -0.78
C GLU A 61 3.29 8.82 -1.44
N THR A 62 3.11 10.13 -1.36
CA THR A 62 4.13 11.11 -1.76
C THR A 62 4.79 11.73 -0.54
N ALA A 63 6.03 12.17 -0.68
CA ALA A 63 6.68 12.96 0.36
C ALA A 63 5.93 14.29 0.55
N PRO A 64 5.74 14.80 1.79
CA PRO A 64 5.27 16.16 2.01
C PRO A 64 6.21 17.17 1.33
N ALA A 65 5.69 18.32 0.90
CA ALA A 65 6.50 19.35 0.22
C ALA A 65 7.65 19.89 1.08
N SER A 66 7.57 19.73 2.39
CA SER A 66 8.62 20.08 3.36
C SER A 66 9.77 19.07 3.41
N ALA A 67 9.66 17.90 2.76
CA ALA A 67 10.69 16.86 2.83
C ALA A 67 12.03 17.36 2.31
N LYS A 68 13.11 17.07 3.07
CA LYS A 68 14.48 17.48 2.77
C LYS A 68 15.41 16.28 2.89
N ILE A 69 16.58 16.38 2.24
CA ILE A 69 17.61 15.34 2.27
C ILE A 69 18.11 15.03 3.68
N ASP A 70 18.07 15.99 4.57
CA ASP A 70 18.54 15.91 5.96
C ASP A 70 17.42 15.70 6.99
N MET A 71 16.18 15.46 6.54
CA MET A 71 15.01 15.35 7.42
C MET A 71 15.13 14.28 8.53
N PHE A 72 15.97 13.27 8.33
CA PHE A 72 16.26 12.23 9.32
C PHE A 72 17.56 12.44 10.10
N MET A 73 18.19 13.62 9.97
CA MET A 73 19.31 13.98 10.82
C MET A 73 18.83 14.45 12.19
N LYS A 74 19.61 14.12 13.22
CA LYS A 74 19.44 14.62 14.58
C LYS A 74 20.28 15.87 14.81
N ASP A 75 19.98 16.62 15.85
CA ASP A 75 20.70 17.85 16.20
C ASP A 75 22.19 17.60 16.50
N ASP A 76 22.55 16.38 16.91
CA ASP A 76 23.93 15.95 17.16
C ASP A 76 24.71 15.58 15.89
N GLY A 77 24.10 15.75 14.70
CA GLY A 77 24.69 15.44 13.40
C GLY A 77 24.63 13.93 13.01
N ASN A 78 24.05 13.08 13.85
CA ASN A 78 23.87 11.67 13.54
C ASN A 78 22.55 11.43 12.80
N VAL A 79 22.49 10.40 11.95
CA VAL A 79 21.25 9.94 11.32
C VAL A 79 20.38 9.23 12.36
N MET A 80 19.07 9.46 12.33
CA MET A 80 18.12 8.67 13.10
C MET A 80 18.24 7.20 12.73
N SER A 81 18.24 6.32 13.73
CA SER A 81 18.13 4.89 13.46
C SER A 81 16.76 4.57 12.84
N PHE A 82 16.67 3.47 12.09
CA PHE A 82 15.39 3.02 11.52
C PHE A 82 14.29 2.88 12.59
N MET A 83 14.66 2.44 13.79
CA MET A 83 13.71 2.25 14.90
C MET A 83 13.25 3.57 15.53
N GLU A 84 14.00 4.64 15.40
CA GLU A 84 13.60 6.00 15.79
C GLU A 84 12.77 6.67 14.69
N ALA A 85 13.16 6.49 13.43
CA ALA A 85 12.50 7.12 12.28
C ALA A 85 11.09 6.57 12.03
N VAL A 86 10.90 5.24 12.04
CA VAL A 86 9.61 4.60 11.69
C VAL A 86 8.41 5.10 12.51
N PRO A 87 8.47 5.28 13.83
CA PRO A 87 7.33 5.79 14.59
C PRO A 87 7.18 7.32 14.57
N SER A 88 8.06 8.03 13.86
CA SER A 88 8.03 9.49 13.79
C SER A 88 7.09 10.02 12.71
N GLY A 89 6.58 11.23 12.88
CA GLY A 89 5.84 11.93 11.84
C GLY A 89 6.66 12.24 10.60
N LYS A 90 8.00 12.31 10.72
CA LYS A 90 8.92 12.48 9.59
C LYS A 90 8.87 11.35 8.56
N ALA A 91 8.49 10.12 8.99
CA ALA A 91 8.40 8.96 8.11
C ALA A 91 7.01 8.79 7.46
N VAL A 92 6.08 9.71 7.69
CA VAL A 92 4.72 9.63 7.16
C VAL A 92 4.63 10.36 5.82
N GLY A 93 4.33 9.61 4.76
CA GLY A 93 3.99 10.19 3.47
C GLY A 93 2.52 10.64 3.38
N THR A 94 2.22 11.51 2.44
CA THR A 94 0.85 11.93 2.12
C THR A 94 0.05 10.73 1.62
N PRO A 95 -1.04 10.33 2.31
CA PRO A 95 -1.80 9.13 1.95
C PRO A 95 -2.40 9.19 0.55
N GLY A 96 -2.36 8.09 -0.19
CA GLY A 96 -2.85 8.03 -1.56
C GLY A 96 -4.01 7.07 -1.83
N ILE A 97 -4.26 6.12 -0.91
CA ILE A 97 -5.18 5.00 -1.21
C ILE A 97 -6.63 5.45 -1.45
N VAL A 98 -7.12 6.48 -0.76
CA VAL A 98 -8.50 6.95 -0.92
C VAL A 98 -8.71 7.62 -2.28
N ALA A 99 -7.71 8.38 -2.76
CA ALA A 99 -7.73 8.95 -4.10
C ALA A 99 -7.66 7.87 -5.19
N LEU A 100 -6.85 6.82 -4.96
CA LEU A 100 -6.79 5.65 -5.84
C LEU A 100 -8.17 4.99 -5.96
N TYR A 101 -8.87 4.75 -4.84
CA TYR A 101 -10.20 4.15 -4.87
C TYR A 101 -11.19 4.98 -5.68
N GLU A 102 -11.24 6.29 -5.44
CA GLU A 102 -12.18 7.17 -6.15
C GLU A 102 -11.86 7.23 -7.65
N THR A 103 -10.57 7.31 -8.00
CA THR A 103 -10.12 7.31 -9.41
C THR A 103 -10.47 5.98 -10.09
N ALA A 104 -10.19 4.85 -9.44
CA ALA A 104 -10.49 3.53 -9.96
C ALA A 104 -12.01 3.29 -10.09
N HIS A 105 -12.78 3.68 -9.07
CA HIS A 105 -14.23 3.53 -9.10
C HIS A 105 -14.88 4.38 -10.20
N LYS A 106 -14.46 5.64 -10.39
CA LYS A 106 -14.95 6.49 -11.47
C LYS A 106 -14.68 5.90 -12.86
N ALA A 107 -13.56 5.19 -13.02
CA ALA A 107 -13.18 4.62 -14.31
C ALA A 107 -13.76 3.21 -14.56
N TYR A 108 -13.88 2.38 -13.51
CA TYR A 108 -14.14 0.94 -13.65
C TYR A 108 -15.20 0.40 -12.68
N GLY A 109 -15.74 1.22 -11.78
CA GLY A 109 -16.81 0.85 -10.86
C GLY A 109 -18.17 0.79 -11.57
N LEU A 110 -19.08 0.00 -11.03
CA LEU A 110 -20.45 -0.13 -11.51
C LEU A 110 -21.48 0.11 -10.41
N LEU A 111 -21.21 -0.37 -9.19
CA LEU A 111 -22.13 -0.18 -8.07
C LEU A 111 -22.01 1.24 -7.49
N PRO A 112 -23.08 1.75 -6.85
CA PRO A 112 -23.00 3.03 -6.16
C PRO A 112 -21.87 3.06 -5.14
N TRP A 113 -21.06 4.12 -5.17
CA TRP A 113 -19.90 4.31 -4.29
C TRP A 113 -20.18 4.00 -2.81
N PRO A 114 -21.27 4.48 -2.17
CA PRO A 114 -21.55 4.19 -0.76
C PRO A 114 -21.70 2.71 -0.45
N MET A 115 -22.17 1.91 -1.40
CA MET A 115 -22.40 0.47 -1.22
C MET A 115 -21.11 -0.29 -0.93
N LEU A 116 -19.97 0.16 -1.48
CA LEU A 116 -18.67 -0.47 -1.29
C LEU A 116 -18.18 -0.40 0.15
N PHE A 117 -18.71 0.53 0.94
CA PHE A 117 -18.31 0.80 2.32
C PHE A 117 -19.15 0.05 3.37
N GLU A 118 -20.30 -0.49 2.99
CA GLU A 118 -21.31 -1.04 3.92
C GLU A 118 -20.73 -2.13 4.83
N ASP A 119 -20.03 -3.11 4.28
CA ASP A 119 -19.48 -4.22 5.06
C ASP A 119 -18.41 -3.75 6.05
N ALA A 120 -17.51 -2.87 5.62
CA ALA A 120 -16.47 -2.31 6.49
C ALA A 120 -17.08 -1.44 7.61
N ILE A 121 -18.10 -0.62 7.29
CA ILE A 121 -18.83 0.18 8.29
C ILE A 121 -19.53 -0.73 9.31
N ASN A 122 -20.21 -1.76 8.86
CA ASN A 122 -20.94 -2.69 9.72
C ASN A 122 -20.01 -3.47 10.64
N LEU A 123 -18.90 -4.01 10.10
CA LEU A 123 -17.87 -4.70 10.89
C LEU A 123 -17.21 -3.76 11.90
N SER A 124 -16.96 -2.50 11.54
CA SER A 124 -16.37 -1.51 12.45
C SER A 124 -17.28 -1.20 13.62
N LYS A 125 -18.59 -1.09 13.40
CA LYS A 125 -19.60 -0.80 14.44
C LYS A 125 -19.90 -2.00 15.32
N ASN A 126 -20.15 -3.14 14.68
CA ASN A 126 -20.65 -4.34 15.38
C ASN A 126 -19.51 -5.17 15.98
N GLY A 127 -18.30 -5.00 15.43
CA GLY A 127 -17.09 -5.70 15.82
C GLY A 127 -16.78 -6.88 14.90
N PHE A 128 -15.53 -7.27 14.93
CA PHE A 128 -14.99 -8.45 14.27
C PHE A 128 -14.16 -9.27 15.25
N ILE A 129 -14.02 -10.56 14.97
CA ILE A 129 -13.21 -11.44 15.81
C ILE A 129 -11.73 -11.25 15.46
N VAL A 130 -10.92 -10.91 16.45
CA VAL A 130 -9.46 -10.72 16.33
C VAL A 130 -8.83 -12.03 15.86
N SER A 131 -8.12 -11.96 14.73
CA SER A 131 -7.42 -13.11 14.17
C SER A 131 -6.16 -13.45 14.98
N PRO A 132 -5.66 -14.72 14.93
CA PRO A 132 -4.35 -15.06 15.50
C PRO A 132 -3.22 -14.20 14.92
N ARG A 133 -3.31 -13.84 13.64
CA ARG A 133 -2.35 -12.97 12.96
C ARG A 133 -2.32 -11.57 13.57
N LEU A 134 -3.48 -10.91 13.68
CA LEU A 134 -3.57 -9.57 14.29
C LEU A 134 -3.05 -9.59 15.73
N ALA A 135 -3.48 -10.57 16.55
CA ALA A 135 -3.01 -10.70 17.93
C ALA A 135 -1.47 -10.84 18.02
N ASN A 136 -0.87 -11.64 17.13
CA ASN A 136 0.58 -11.80 17.07
C ASN A 136 1.30 -10.49 16.68
N TYR A 137 0.76 -9.73 15.72
CA TYR A 137 1.36 -8.44 15.34
C TYR A 137 1.23 -7.38 16.46
N VAL A 138 0.14 -7.37 17.20
CA VAL A 138 -0.01 -6.51 18.39
C VAL A 138 1.03 -6.90 19.47
N GLU A 139 1.27 -8.18 19.69
CA GLU A 139 2.32 -8.67 20.59
C GLU A 139 3.73 -8.25 20.15
N LEU A 140 4.03 -8.39 18.84
CA LEU A 140 5.32 -7.97 18.28
C LEU A 140 5.53 -6.46 18.36
N ALA A 141 4.49 -5.67 18.09
CA ALA A 141 4.55 -4.22 18.16
C ALA A 141 4.73 -3.73 19.61
N GLU A 142 4.09 -4.41 20.57
CA GLU A 142 4.28 -4.12 22.01
C GLU A 142 5.70 -4.41 22.47
N LYS A 143 6.27 -5.55 22.11
CA LYS A 143 7.68 -5.89 22.39
C LYS A 143 8.65 -4.84 21.87
N ARG A 144 8.29 -4.14 20.81
CA ARG A 144 9.03 -3.00 20.23
C ARG A 144 8.68 -1.65 20.87
N GLY A 145 7.79 -1.63 21.88
CA GLY A 145 7.35 -0.44 22.59
C GLY A 145 6.60 0.58 21.73
N ARG A 146 5.85 0.13 20.72
CA ARG A 146 5.23 1.02 19.73
C ARG A 146 3.78 1.38 20.04
N LEU A 147 2.93 0.40 20.35
CA LEU A 147 1.47 0.62 20.44
C LEU A 147 1.04 1.32 21.74
N SER A 148 1.60 0.92 22.89
CA SER A 148 1.19 1.45 24.19
C SER A 148 1.67 2.88 24.45
N LYS A 149 2.67 3.37 23.69
CA LYS A 149 3.19 4.74 23.82
C LYS A 149 2.25 5.80 23.22
N ASN A 150 1.49 5.46 22.19
CA ASN A 150 0.52 6.38 21.60
C ASN A 150 -0.84 6.16 22.27
N PRO A 151 -1.46 7.20 22.87
CA PRO A 151 -2.73 7.07 23.61
C PRO A 151 -3.89 6.52 22.74
N LEU A 152 -3.95 6.89 21.47
CA LEU A 152 -5.03 6.46 20.57
C LEU A 152 -4.88 4.99 20.19
N THR A 153 -3.68 4.54 19.85
CA THR A 153 -3.43 3.13 19.57
C THR A 153 -3.56 2.27 20.83
N LYS A 154 -3.11 2.78 21.98
CA LYS A 154 -3.34 2.13 23.27
C LYS A 154 -4.83 1.94 23.54
N LYS A 155 -5.63 3.00 23.42
CA LYS A 155 -7.10 2.93 23.61
C LYS A 155 -7.74 1.86 22.73
N TYR A 156 -7.28 1.71 21.48
CA TYR A 156 -7.85 0.76 20.53
C TYR A 156 -7.42 -0.69 20.77
N PHE A 157 -6.11 -0.92 20.95
CA PHE A 157 -5.57 -2.28 21.09
C PHE A 157 -5.53 -2.80 22.53
N TYR A 158 -5.84 -1.94 23.52
CA TYR A 158 -5.91 -2.27 24.94
C TYR A 158 -7.23 -1.77 25.56
N PRO A 159 -8.39 -2.20 25.04
CA PRO A 159 -9.66 -1.80 25.63
C PRO A 159 -9.70 -2.19 27.13
N ASN A 160 -10.09 -1.23 27.99
CA ASN A 160 -10.04 -1.37 29.44
C ASN A 160 -8.64 -1.72 29.99
N ASP A 161 -7.57 -1.20 29.38
CA ASP A 161 -6.17 -1.50 29.71
C ASP A 161 -5.76 -2.98 29.56
N VAL A 162 -6.57 -3.79 28.88
CA VAL A 162 -6.28 -5.19 28.58
C VAL A 162 -5.94 -5.35 27.10
N LYS A 163 -4.75 -5.90 26.82
CA LYS A 163 -4.32 -6.18 25.45
C LYS A 163 -5.26 -7.19 24.76
N ILE A 164 -5.67 -6.89 23.52
CA ILE A 164 -6.50 -7.80 22.73
C ILE A 164 -5.79 -9.12 22.46
N LYS A 165 -6.58 -10.19 22.38
CA LYS A 165 -6.14 -11.55 22.08
C LYS A 165 -6.92 -12.14 20.92
N SER A 166 -6.40 -13.19 20.32
CA SER A 166 -7.14 -13.97 19.32
C SER A 166 -8.47 -14.46 19.89
N GLY A 167 -9.54 -14.25 19.15
CA GLY A 167 -10.90 -14.60 19.57
C GLY A 167 -11.69 -13.47 20.24
N ASP A 168 -11.05 -12.37 20.64
CA ASP A 168 -11.75 -11.21 21.19
C ASP A 168 -12.62 -10.50 20.14
N LEU A 169 -13.70 -9.89 20.56
CA LEU A 169 -14.51 -9.00 19.72
C LEU A 169 -13.95 -7.58 19.78
N LEU A 170 -13.44 -7.06 18.66
CA LEU A 170 -12.89 -5.71 18.54
C LEU A 170 -13.80 -4.82 17.70
N LYS A 171 -14.07 -3.60 18.17
CA LYS A 171 -14.87 -2.57 17.48
C LYS A 171 -14.03 -1.34 17.21
N ASN A 172 -14.33 -0.65 16.09
CA ASN A 172 -13.69 0.62 15.74
C ASN A 172 -14.76 1.62 15.23
N PRO A 173 -15.53 2.24 16.11
CA PRO A 173 -16.56 3.20 15.73
C PRO A 173 -15.98 4.46 15.05
N GLU A 174 -14.76 4.86 15.39
CA GLU A 174 -14.07 5.97 14.76
C GLU A 174 -13.77 5.68 13.28
N TYR A 175 -13.29 4.46 12.97
CA TYR A 175 -13.11 4.03 11.59
C TYR A 175 -14.44 3.99 10.83
N ALA A 176 -15.51 3.50 11.46
CA ALA A 176 -16.85 3.53 10.87
C ALA A 176 -17.31 4.95 10.52
N ASN A 177 -17.00 5.95 11.36
CA ASN A 177 -17.37 7.34 11.10
C ASN A 177 -16.56 7.93 9.94
N THR A 178 -15.26 7.66 9.88
CA THR A 178 -14.39 8.02 8.74
C THR A 178 -14.91 7.42 7.42
N LEU A 179 -15.22 6.11 7.44
CA LEU A 179 -15.77 5.44 6.26
C LEU A 179 -17.11 6.01 5.81
N LYS A 180 -18.01 6.38 6.73
CA LYS A 180 -19.28 7.02 6.38
C LYS A 180 -19.09 8.39 5.74
N ALA A 181 -18.15 9.19 6.21
CA ALA A 181 -17.84 10.47 5.62
C ALA A 181 -17.35 10.31 4.18
N ILE A 182 -16.41 9.38 3.95
CA ILE A 182 -15.89 9.08 2.62
C ILE A 182 -16.97 8.48 1.71
N ALA A 183 -17.81 7.60 2.22
CA ALA A 183 -18.92 7.01 1.47
C ALA A 183 -19.94 8.06 1.02
N LYS A 184 -20.18 9.09 1.84
CA LYS A 184 -21.15 10.14 1.56
C LYS A 184 -20.61 11.22 0.61
N GLU A 185 -19.36 11.64 0.80
CA GLU A 185 -18.81 12.84 0.19
C GLU A 185 -17.66 12.55 -0.81
N GLY A 186 -17.24 11.27 -0.93
CA GLY A 186 -16.10 10.91 -1.76
C GLY A 186 -14.76 11.18 -1.09
N ALA A 187 -13.69 11.15 -1.87
CA ALA A 187 -12.33 11.36 -1.40
C ALA A 187 -12.10 12.74 -0.76
N ILE A 188 -12.90 13.75 -1.14
CA ILE A 188 -12.82 15.10 -0.56
C ILE A 188 -13.03 15.09 0.96
N ALA A 189 -13.85 14.16 1.49
CA ALA A 189 -14.04 13.99 2.92
C ALA A 189 -12.75 13.59 3.64
N PHE A 190 -11.83 12.92 2.96
CA PHE A 190 -10.54 12.52 3.52
C PHE A 190 -9.49 13.63 3.38
N TYR A 191 -9.41 14.26 2.20
CA TYR A 191 -8.32 15.18 1.86
C TYR A 191 -8.57 16.64 2.20
N ASN A 192 -9.82 17.06 2.43
CA ASN A 192 -10.18 18.48 2.63
C ASN A 192 -11.27 18.67 3.70
N SER A 193 -11.11 18.04 4.85
CA SER A 193 -12.09 18.10 5.94
C SER A 193 -11.42 18.10 7.32
N ASN A 194 -12.18 17.83 8.37
CA ASN A 194 -11.65 17.60 9.71
C ASN A 194 -10.75 16.36 9.77
N ILE A 195 -11.00 15.33 8.95
CA ILE A 195 -10.13 14.14 8.87
C ILE A 195 -8.71 14.57 8.43
N ALA A 196 -8.61 15.43 7.42
CA ALA A 196 -7.32 15.96 6.98
C ALA A 196 -6.60 16.73 8.10
N LYS A 197 -7.34 17.55 8.87
CA LYS A 197 -6.78 18.29 10.01
C LYS A 197 -6.26 17.37 11.11
N GLU A 198 -7.00 16.31 11.40
CA GLU A 198 -6.60 15.30 12.40
C GLU A 198 -5.36 14.52 11.94
N ILE A 199 -5.26 14.17 10.65
CA ILE A 199 -4.06 13.53 10.08
C ILE A 199 -2.85 14.46 10.26
N VAL A 200 -2.94 15.70 9.83
CA VAL A 200 -1.84 16.69 9.95
C VAL A 200 -1.45 16.90 11.41
N SER A 201 -2.43 17.01 12.30
CA SER A 201 -2.17 17.15 13.74
C SER A 201 -1.45 15.93 14.31
N ALA A 202 -1.84 14.72 13.92
CA ALA A 202 -1.21 13.49 14.40
C ALA A 202 0.21 13.31 13.85
N VAL A 203 0.44 13.64 12.58
CA VAL A 203 1.77 13.59 11.94
C VAL A 203 2.74 14.59 12.57
N ASN A 204 2.24 15.77 12.94
CA ASN A 204 3.07 16.85 13.50
C ASN A 204 3.14 16.84 15.04
N ALA A 205 2.69 15.76 15.68
CA ALA A 205 2.71 15.61 17.12
C ALA A 205 4.07 15.14 17.66
N ASP A 206 4.40 15.53 18.91
CA ASP A 206 5.55 15.03 19.66
C ASP A 206 5.53 13.49 19.82
N PRO A 207 6.67 12.82 20.04
CA PRO A 207 8.02 13.40 20.30
C PRO A 207 8.87 13.62 19.03
N HIS A 208 8.45 13.22 17.86
CA HIS A 208 9.20 13.37 16.62
C HIS A 208 8.27 13.87 15.50
N PRO A 209 7.90 15.17 15.53
CA PRO A 209 6.95 15.72 14.59
C PRO A 209 7.45 15.62 13.15
N GLY A 210 6.50 15.40 12.23
CA GLY A 210 6.68 15.64 10.81
C GLY A 210 6.43 17.11 10.47
N GLU A 211 6.34 17.39 9.17
CA GLU A 211 6.06 18.74 8.68
C GLU A 211 4.95 18.71 7.59
N MET A 212 4.09 17.70 7.61
CA MET A 212 2.97 17.60 6.68
C MET A 212 2.00 18.75 6.87
N THR A 213 1.45 19.25 5.77
CA THR A 213 0.48 20.36 5.77
C THR A 213 -0.86 19.93 5.16
N LEU A 214 -1.89 20.74 5.38
CA LEU A 214 -3.19 20.55 4.69
C LEU A 214 -3.07 20.72 3.17
N VAL A 215 -2.07 21.44 2.70
CA VAL A 215 -1.83 21.65 1.27
C VAL A 215 -1.33 20.37 0.63
N ASP A 216 -0.48 19.59 1.30
CA ASP A 216 -0.01 18.29 0.82
C ASP A 216 -1.18 17.34 0.61
N LEU A 217 -2.09 17.26 1.58
CA LEU A 217 -3.30 16.44 1.47
C LEU A 217 -4.23 16.94 0.35
N LYS A 218 -4.53 18.23 0.33
CA LYS A 218 -5.45 18.84 -0.64
C LYS A 218 -5.00 18.67 -2.09
N ASN A 219 -3.69 18.69 -2.32
CA ASN A 219 -3.09 18.60 -3.67
C ASN A 219 -2.83 17.16 -4.11
N TYR A 220 -3.02 16.18 -3.23
CA TYR A 220 -2.78 14.79 -3.59
C TYR A 220 -3.78 14.30 -4.65
N ASN A 221 -3.26 13.66 -5.68
CA ASN A 221 -4.03 13.00 -6.73
C ASN A 221 -3.38 11.66 -7.07
N ALA A 222 -4.20 10.64 -7.30
CA ALA A 222 -3.72 9.39 -7.88
C ALA A 222 -3.35 9.60 -9.35
N VAL A 223 -2.28 8.97 -9.81
CA VAL A 223 -1.69 9.19 -11.14
C VAL A 223 -1.91 7.97 -12.03
N LEU A 224 -2.32 8.19 -13.27
CA LEU A 224 -2.29 7.15 -14.30
C LEU A 224 -0.87 7.06 -14.87
N ARG A 225 -0.25 5.88 -14.73
CA ARG A 225 1.10 5.63 -15.25
C ARG A 225 1.08 4.54 -16.33
N PRO A 226 2.07 4.49 -17.22
CA PRO A 226 2.16 3.43 -18.22
C PRO A 226 2.38 2.07 -17.54
N VAL A 227 1.76 1.04 -18.09
CA VAL A 227 2.03 -0.35 -17.72
C VAL A 227 3.27 -0.81 -18.47
N ILE A 228 4.15 -1.53 -17.79
CA ILE A 228 5.33 -2.15 -18.40
C ILE A 228 5.13 -3.65 -18.54
N CYS A 229 5.67 -4.21 -19.60
CA CYS A 229 5.56 -5.63 -19.87
C CYS A 229 6.89 -6.17 -20.42
N GLY A 230 7.16 -7.44 -20.13
CA GLY A 230 8.29 -8.18 -20.71
C GLY A 230 7.93 -9.63 -21.03
N PRO A 231 8.73 -10.30 -21.87
CA PRO A 231 8.51 -11.70 -22.18
C PRO A 231 8.88 -12.59 -21.00
N PHE A 232 8.18 -13.71 -20.89
CA PHE A 232 8.55 -14.81 -20.01
C PHE A 232 8.09 -16.12 -20.66
N ARG A 233 9.02 -16.90 -21.18
CA ARG A 233 8.73 -18.08 -21.99
C ARG A 233 7.79 -17.75 -23.16
N ASN A 234 6.65 -18.44 -23.24
CA ASN A 234 5.58 -18.20 -24.22
C ASN A 234 4.50 -17.22 -23.73
N MET A 235 4.73 -16.55 -22.58
CA MET A 235 3.81 -15.61 -21.95
C MET A 235 4.38 -14.20 -21.97
N LYS A 236 3.54 -13.25 -21.57
CA LYS A 236 3.89 -11.87 -21.32
C LYS A 236 3.56 -11.54 -19.87
N ILE A 237 4.54 -11.04 -19.12
CA ILE A 237 4.32 -10.52 -17.77
C ILE A 237 4.14 -9.02 -17.88
N CYS A 238 3.04 -8.49 -17.35
CA CYS A 238 2.78 -7.07 -17.26
C CYS A 238 2.65 -6.66 -15.80
N THR A 239 3.20 -5.50 -15.45
CA THR A 239 3.22 -4.99 -14.08
C THR A 239 3.27 -3.47 -14.04
N THR A 240 3.34 -2.91 -12.83
CA THR A 240 3.45 -1.47 -12.60
C THR A 240 4.82 -0.94 -13.02
N SER A 241 4.85 0.23 -13.65
CA SER A 241 6.08 0.98 -13.86
C SER A 241 6.63 1.56 -12.52
N PRO A 242 7.83 2.16 -12.49
CA PRO A 242 8.28 2.94 -11.34
C PRO A 242 7.23 3.98 -10.90
N PRO A 243 7.21 4.33 -9.60
CA PRO A 243 8.21 4.10 -8.55
C PRO A 243 8.17 2.71 -7.88
N SER A 244 7.46 1.76 -8.46
CA SER A 244 7.37 0.37 -8.01
C SER A 244 8.54 -0.49 -8.53
N SER A 245 8.72 -1.65 -7.92
CA SER A 245 9.72 -2.64 -8.34
C SER A 245 9.24 -3.56 -9.48
N GLY A 246 8.21 -3.16 -10.25
CA GLY A 246 7.68 -3.96 -11.36
C GLY A 246 8.71 -4.27 -12.43
N GLY A 247 9.56 -3.29 -12.79
CA GLY A 247 10.69 -3.51 -13.70
C GLY A 247 11.63 -4.61 -13.22
N ALA A 248 12.00 -4.58 -11.94
CA ALA A 248 12.83 -5.64 -11.34
C ALA A 248 12.15 -7.02 -11.41
N GLN A 249 10.83 -7.10 -11.27
CA GLN A 249 10.11 -8.38 -11.41
C GLN A 249 10.20 -8.95 -12.82
N ILE A 250 10.11 -8.09 -13.86
CA ILE A 250 10.29 -8.51 -15.24
C ILE A 250 11.74 -8.96 -15.49
N MET A 251 12.72 -8.20 -14.99
CA MET A 251 14.13 -8.58 -15.08
C MET A 251 14.41 -9.92 -14.41
N ILE A 252 13.91 -10.14 -13.18
CA ILE A 252 14.03 -11.42 -12.48
C ILE A 252 13.46 -12.56 -13.31
N ALA A 253 12.28 -12.38 -13.89
CA ALA A 253 11.64 -13.40 -14.71
C ALA A 253 12.48 -13.75 -15.95
N GLY A 254 13.00 -12.72 -16.66
CA GLY A 254 13.85 -12.89 -17.83
C GLY A 254 15.19 -13.55 -17.51
N LEU A 255 15.88 -13.09 -16.46
CA LEU A 255 17.14 -13.68 -15.99
C LEU A 255 16.95 -15.13 -15.54
N TYR A 256 15.92 -15.40 -14.76
CA TYR A 256 15.62 -16.75 -14.31
C TYR A 256 15.39 -17.71 -15.48
N ASP A 257 14.64 -17.30 -16.51
CA ASP A 257 14.37 -18.11 -17.69
C ASP A 257 15.64 -18.46 -18.49
N GLN A 258 16.65 -17.58 -18.44
CA GLN A 258 17.96 -17.80 -19.07
C GLN A 258 18.89 -18.69 -18.24
N LEU A 259 18.81 -18.63 -16.92
CA LEU A 259 19.67 -19.37 -16.01
C LEU A 259 19.26 -20.84 -15.83
N ILE A 260 18.05 -21.22 -16.27
CA ILE A 260 17.54 -22.60 -16.14
C ILE A 260 17.27 -23.21 -17.52
N ASN A 261 17.27 -24.54 -17.57
CA ASN A 261 16.82 -25.34 -18.70
C ASN A 261 15.91 -26.48 -18.24
N ASN A 262 15.44 -27.31 -19.18
CA ASN A 262 14.52 -28.42 -18.87
C ASN A 262 15.17 -29.53 -18.00
N GLU A 263 16.49 -29.58 -17.93
CA GLU A 263 17.27 -30.57 -17.15
C GLU A 263 17.64 -30.06 -15.76
N SER A 264 17.41 -28.76 -15.48
CA SER A 264 17.75 -28.15 -14.20
C SER A 264 16.96 -28.80 -13.05
N ASN A 265 17.69 -29.24 -12.03
CA ASN A 265 17.10 -29.81 -10.81
C ASN A 265 16.59 -28.71 -9.87
N GLU A 266 15.91 -29.08 -8.78
CA GLU A 266 15.30 -28.11 -7.85
C GLU A 266 16.34 -27.19 -7.16
N SER A 267 17.52 -27.70 -6.83
CA SER A 267 18.59 -26.88 -6.22
C SER A 267 19.12 -25.84 -7.20
N GLU A 268 19.31 -26.21 -8.46
CA GLU A 268 19.73 -25.30 -9.53
C GLU A 268 18.67 -24.24 -9.80
N LYS A 269 17.39 -24.59 -9.82
CA LYS A 269 16.28 -23.64 -9.95
C LYS A 269 16.22 -22.62 -8.80
N ILE A 270 16.43 -23.09 -7.56
CA ILE A 270 16.47 -22.20 -6.40
C ILE A 270 17.68 -21.26 -6.49
N SER A 271 18.87 -21.78 -6.82
CA SER A 271 20.07 -20.95 -7.00
C SER A 271 19.89 -19.92 -8.10
N ALA A 272 19.38 -20.33 -9.26
CA ALA A 272 19.09 -19.45 -10.39
C ALA A 272 18.10 -18.33 -10.02
N PHE A 273 17.06 -18.64 -9.23
CA PHE A 273 16.12 -17.65 -8.76
C PHE A 273 16.76 -16.62 -7.81
N VAL A 274 17.63 -17.07 -6.91
CA VAL A 274 18.36 -16.17 -6.02
C VAL A 274 19.31 -15.27 -6.82
N ASP A 275 20.06 -15.84 -7.77
CA ASP A 275 20.99 -15.07 -8.60
C ASP A 275 20.27 -14.07 -9.51
N ALA A 276 19.15 -14.45 -10.13
CA ALA A 276 18.30 -13.55 -10.89
C ALA A 276 17.81 -12.35 -10.04
N GLN A 277 17.43 -12.59 -8.78
CA GLN A 277 17.05 -11.50 -7.87
C GLN A 277 18.23 -10.59 -7.55
N ARG A 278 19.42 -11.16 -7.26
CA ARG A 278 20.63 -10.37 -6.93
C ARG A 278 21.01 -9.45 -8.07
N LEU A 279 21.01 -9.93 -9.31
CA LEU A 279 21.33 -9.16 -10.50
C LEU A 279 20.28 -8.05 -10.73
N ALA A 280 19.00 -8.40 -10.76
CA ALA A 280 17.94 -7.43 -10.98
C ALA A 280 17.87 -6.35 -9.89
N TYR A 281 18.18 -6.70 -8.63
CA TYR A 281 18.21 -5.73 -7.54
C TYR A 281 19.46 -4.87 -7.53
N ALA A 282 20.59 -5.34 -8.06
CA ALA A 282 21.78 -4.51 -8.26
C ALA A 282 21.46 -3.35 -9.23
N ASP A 283 20.83 -3.65 -10.35
CA ASP A 283 20.38 -2.63 -11.31
C ASP A 283 19.28 -1.74 -10.73
N ARG A 284 18.30 -2.34 -10.07
CA ARG A 284 17.23 -1.59 -9.42
C ARG A 284 17.78 -0.56 -8.42
N ASP A 285 18.69 -0.95 -7.57
CA ASP A 285 19.24 -0.08 -6.53
C ASP A 285 20.14 1.04 -7.10
N HIS A 286 20.67 0.85 -8.33
CA HIS A 286 21.46 1.84 -9.02
C HIS A 286 20.62 2.81 -9.86
N PHE A 287 19.60 2.31 -10.57
CA PHE A 287 18.89 3.09 -11.61
C PHE A 287 17.49 3.53 -11.20
N PHE A 288 16.81 2.84 -10.26
CA PHE A 288 15.42 3.15 -9.95
C PHE A 288 15.31 4.24 -8.88
N GLY A 289 14.37 5.15 -9.12
CA GLY A 289 13.96 6.20 -8.19
C GLY A 289 12.54 6.63 -8.48
N ASP A 290 12.17 7.82 -8.05
CA ASP A 290 10.91 8.43 -8.43
C ASP A 290 10.99 8.88 -9.90
N PRO A 291 10.13 8.37 -10.81
CA PRO A 291 10.19 8.69 -12.23
C PRO A 291 9.83 10.15 -12.53
N ASP A 292 9.23 10.86 -11.59
CA ASP A 292 8.91 12.28 -11.72
C ASP A 292 10.15 13.15 -11.43
N GLU A 293 11.20 12.59 -10.78
CA GLU A 293 12.43 13.29 -10.38
C GLU A 293 13.69 12.77 -11.12
N VAL A 294 13.71 11.48 -11.50
CA VAL A 294 14.89 10.86 -12.13
C VAL A 294 14.54 10.14 -13.42
N ASN A 295 15.45 10.22 -14.39
CA ASN A 295 15.32 9.46 -15.63
C ASN A 295 15.78 8.01 -15.42
N ILE A 296 14.85 7.07 -15.48
CA ILE A 296 15.12 5.63 -15.35
C ILE A 296 15.25 5.04 -16.76
N PRO A 297 16.38 4.41 -17.13
CA PRO A 297 16.57 3.81 -18.47
C PRO A 297 15.81 2.48 -18.59
N LEU A 298 14.51 2.52 -18.35
CA LEU A 298 13.68 1.32 -18.18
C LEU A 298 13.63 0.44 -19.41
N GLU A 299 13.58 1.04 -20.62
CA GLU A 299 13.57 0.32 -21.88
C GLU A 299 14.85 -0.51 -22.06
N ALA A 300 16.01 0.07 -21.76
CA ALA A 300 17.28 -0.62 -21.81
C ALA A 300 17.39 -1.75 -20.77
N LEU A 301 16.95 -1.50 -19.54
CA LEU A 301 16.97 -2.49 -18.46
C LEU A 301 16.03 -3.69 -18.71
N LEU A 302 14.96 -3.48 -19.47
CA LEU A 302 14.01 -4.54 -19.82
C LEU A 302 14.34 -5.23 -21.16
N ASP A 303 15.36 -4.79 -21.88
CA ASP A 303 15.79 -5.45 -23.13
C ASP A 303 16.36 -6.85 -22.80
N PRO A 304 15.83 -7.93 -23.40
CA PRO A 304 16.36 -9.28 -23.21
C PRO A 304 17.86 -9.40 -23.53
N LYS A 305 18.39 -8.58 -24.47
CA LYS A 305 19.82 -8.57 -24.79
C LYS A 305 20.69 -8.03 -23.66
N TYR A 306 20.18 -7.06 -22.90
CA TYR A 306 20.87 -6.57 -21.71
C TYR A 306 21.00 -7.67 -20.67
N ASN A 307 19.92 -8.41 -20.42
CA ASN A 307 19.93 -9.53 -19.49
C ASN A 307 20.95 -10.63 -19.88
N LEU A 308 21.22 -10.82 -21.20
CA LEU A 308 22.23 -11.76 -21.69
C LEU A 308 23.69 -11.31 -21.45
N SER A 309 23.91 -10.05 -21.07
CA SER A 309 25.25 -9.51 -20.80
C SER A 309 25.78 -9.81 -19.41
N TRP A 310 24.95 -10.34 -18.53
CA TRP A 310 25.30 -10.77 -17.17
C TRP A 310 25.73 -12.23 -17.14
#